data_c45dd7ee0f1186761d96eab54cab16ba
#
_entry.id   c45dd7ee0f1186761d96eab54cab16ba
#
_cell.length_a   1.000
_cell.length_b   1.000
_cell.length_c   1.000
_cell.angle_alpha   90.00
_cell.angle_beta   90.00
_cell.angle_gamma   90.00
#
_symmetry.space_group_name_H-M   'P 1'
#
loop_
_entity.id
_entity.type
_entity.pdbx_description
1 polymer ?
#
loop_
_entity_poly.entity_id
_entity_poly.type
_entity_poly.pdbx_seq_one_letter_code
_entity_poly.pdbx_strand_id
1 'polypeptide(L)'
;MTVPARRALIPALVAATLLTGCGAKYDPQPSAQAAQAPSSSCVDTSGDSVKVGLLNSLSGTMAVSETTVNRSLNLAIEEINADGGVLGKELDPVTEDGASEPTVFAEKAAKLIRQDCVAAVFGGWTSASRKAMLPVFEAQDSLLFYPVQYEGLEASPNIFYTGATTNQQIVPALDHLREQGHRRIFLVGSDYVFPRTANRIINAYAAAHGMEVVGEEYVPMGSTEFSTIVNKLLASDADAVFNTLNGDSNVAFFRQYTSVGLEAGEMPVVSVSVAEEEVPGIGVENIAGQLTSWNYYQTVDTPENERFVRAFQDRYGGGRVTSDPMEAAYTSVHLWRAMVEKAGSFDVDAVREAADGTVVEAPEGTVEVDGETQHVTKTPRIGRIREDGLIETVEEAAEPVAPDPFLTGYDWADGVSG
;
A
#
# COMPACT_ATOMS: atom_id res chain seq x y z
N MET A 1 40.66 41.40 -55.72
CA MET A 1 40.60 42.87 -55.58
C MET A 1 40.25 43.11 -54.14
N THR A 2 41.24 43.17 -53.31
CA THR A 2 41.92 44.24 -52.56
C THR A 2 40.93 45.23 -51.91
N VAL A 3 40.74 45.09 -50.57
CA VAL A 3 41.25 45.88 -49.43
C VAL A 3 40.81 47.38 -49.41
N PRO A 4 40.69 48.10 -48.27
CA PRO A 4 41.07 47.82 -46.85
C PRO A 4 40.16 48.44 -45.77
N ALA A 5 40.61 48.08 -44.54
CA ALA A 5 40.16 48.51 -43.21
C ALA A 5 40.35 50.03 -42.91
N ARG A 6 39.57 50.55 -41.95
CA ARG A 6 40.00 51.69 -41.12
C ARG A 6 39.68 51.44 -39.64
N ARG A 7 40.73 51.44 -38.84
CA ARG A 7 40.73 51.53 -37.36
C ARG A 7 40.40 52.95 -36.92
N ALA A 8 39.64 53.10 -35.84
CA ALA A 8 39.64 54.31 -35.03
C ALA A 8 39.83 53.97 -33.60
N LEU A 9 40.91 54.42 -33.02
CA LEU A 9 41.26 54.46 -31.59
C LEU A 9 40.64 55.73 -30.99
N ILE A 10 40.05 55.64 -29.79
CA ILE A 10 39.86 56.78 -28.86
C ILE A 10 40.08 56.26 -27.45
N PRO A 11 40.65 57.08 -26.55
CA PRO A 11 41.46 56.63 -25.43
C PRO A 11 40.75 56.44 -24.07
N ALA A 12 41.40 55.71 -23.21
CA ALA A 12 41.04 55.46 -21.84
C ALA A 12 41.03 56.72 -20.95
N LEU A 13 40.05 56.86 -20.12
CA LEU A 13 40.09 57.72 -18.93
C LEU A 13 39.94 56.85 -17.68
N VAL A 14 41.02 56.78 -16.93
CA VAL A 14 41.09 56.11 -15.60
C VAL A 14 40.54 57.10 -14.58
N ALA A 15 39.49 56.70 -13.87
CA ALA A 15 39.08 57.35 -12.63
C ALA A 15 39.10 56.27 -11.51
N ALA A 16 40.14 56.33 -10.66
CA ALA A 16 40.22 55.56 -9.46
C ALA A 16 39.34 56.19 -8.39
N THR A 17 38.36 55.48 -7.90
CA THR A 17 37.68 55.77 -6.66
C THR A 17 37.90 54.62 -5.67
N LEU A 18 38.66 54.95 -4.64
CA LEU A 18 38.81 54.12 -3.42
C LEU A 18 37.46 54.07 -2.70
N LEU A 19 36.89 52.88 -2.53
CA LEU A 19 35.80 52.62 -1.62
C LEU A 19 36.27 51.56 -0.60
N THR A 20 36.41 52.03 0.63
CA THR A 20 36.61 51.24 1.85
C THR A 20 35.53 50.20 2.04
N GLY A 21 35.91 48.94 2.09
CA GLY A 21 35.03 47.84 2.39
C GLY A 21 34.59 47.84 3.84
N CYS A 22 33.26 47.87 4.05
CA CYS A 22 32.63 47.32 5.25
C CYS A 22 32.22 45.90 4.94
N GLY A 23 32.86 44.94 5.55
CA GLY A 23 32.46 43.54 5.53
C GLY A 23 31.12 43.35 6.25
N ALA A 24 30.07 43.22 5.52
CA ALA A 24 28.80 42.69 6.04
C ALA A 24 28.93 41.17 6.05
N LYS A 25 28.99 40.59 7.24
CA LYS A 25 28.76 39.15 7.43
C LYS A 25 27.34 38.86 6.95
N TYR A 26 27.26 37.96 5.96
CA TYR A 26 25.98 37.39 5.54
C TYR A 26 25.53 36.44 6.65
N ASP A 27 24.56 36.91 7.48
CA ASP A 27 23.77 36.04 8.36
C ASP A 27 22.65 35.46 7.48
N PRO A 28 22.59 34.12 7.32
CA PRO A 28 21.41 33.52 6.72
C PRO A 28 20.26 33.68 7.73
N GLN A 29 19.36 34.61 7.46
CA GLN A 29 18.06 34.60 8.14
C GLN A 29 17.40 33.26 7.87
N PRO A 30 16.90 32.58 8.92
CA PRO A 30 16.03 31.45 8.71
C PRO A 30 14.83 31.96 7.90
N SER A 31 14.62 31.34 6.73
CA SER A 31 13.39 31.51 5.97
C SER A 31 12.23 31.32 6.94
N ALA A 32 11.46 32.37 7.17
CA ALA A 32 10.21 32.26 7.88
C ALA A 32 9.38 31.21 7.11
N GLN A 33 9.29 30.01 7.65
CA GLN A 33 8.22 29.10 7.29
C GLN A 33 6.94 29.90 7.45
N ALA A 34 6.26 30.11 6.33
CA ALA A 34 4.91 30.64 6.36
C ALA A 34 4.13 29.66 7.25
N ALA A 35 3.79 30.12 8.45
CA ALA A 35 2.82 29.42 9.28
C ALA A 35 1.58 29.30 8.41
N GLN A 36 1.33 28.08 7.90
CA GLN A 36 0.06 27.76 7.29
C GLN A 36 -0.99 28.03 8.35
N ALA A 37 -1.90 28.96 8.04
CA ALA A 37 -3.08 29.14 8.87
C ALA A 37 -3.77 27.77 8.92
N PRO A 38 -4.23 27.28 10.07
CA PRO A 38 -4.93 26.02 10.16
C PRO A 38 -6.07 26.07 9.15
N SER A 39 -6.10 25.11 8.23
CA SER A 39 -7.23 24.93 7.32
C SER A 39 -8.42 24.66 8.23
N SER A 40 -9.39 25.56 8.31
CA SER A 40 -10.61 25.27 9.05
C SER A 40 -11.26 24.07 8.33
N SER A 41 -11.26 22.91 8.98
CA SER A 41 -11.94 21.72 8.50
C SER A 41 -13.38 22.08 8.14
N CYS A 42 -13.84 21.68 6.96
CA CYS A 42 -15.24 21.86 6.57
C CYS A 42 -16.15 20.72 7.04
N VAL A 43 -15.62 19.77 7.81
CA VAL A 43 -16.40 18.63 8.32
C VAL A 43 -17.56 19.12 9.17
N ASP A 44 -18.78 18.78 8.77
CA ASP A 44 -19.99 19.13 9.51
C ASP A 44 -20.37 18.03 10.49
N THR A 45 -20.23 18.31 11.76
CA THR A 45 -20.62 17.42 12.85
C THR A 45 -21.84 17.94 13.63
N SER A 46 -22.57 18.95 13.12
CA SER A 46 -23.73 19.53 13.80
C SER A 46 -25.00 18.68 13.67
N GLY A 47 -25.10 17.84 12.61
CA GLY A 47 -26.23 16.97 12.33
C GLY A 47 -26.14 15.59 13.01
N ASP A 48 -27.06 14.71 12.63
CA ASP A 48 -27.14 13.31 13.12
C ASP A 48 -26.19 12.36 12.37
N SER A 49 -25.50 12.84 11.34
CA SER A 49 -24.55 12.05 10.54
C SER A 49 -23.25 12.81 10.31
N VAL A 50 -22.20 12.06 9.96
CA VAL A 50 -20.90 12.58 9.52
C VAL A 50 -20.48 11.85 8.25
N LYS A 51 -19.98 12.60 7.25
CA LYS A 51 -19.54 12.02 6.00
C LYS A 51 -18.16 11.38 6.12
N VAL A 52 -18.00 10.22 5.47
CA VAL A 52 -16.72 9.53 5.28
C VAL A 52 -16.50 9.22 3.80
N GLY A 53 -15.27 9.34 3.33
CA GLY A 53 -14.92 9.12 1.93
C GLY A 53 -14.50 7.67 1.68
N LEU A 54 -15.00 7.06 0.60
CA LEU A 54 -14.54 5.77 0.09
C LEU A 54 -13.93 5.98 -1.28
N LEU A 55 -12.63 5.71 -1.42
CA LEU A 55 -11.89 5.99 -2.65
C LEU A 55 -11.14 4.74 -3.13
N ASN A 56 -11.72 4.07 -4.11
CA ASN A 56 -11.20 2.84 -4.70
C ASN A 56 -11.34 2.87 -6.22
N SER A 57 -10.60 2.04 -6.94
CA SER A 57 -10.84 1.81 -8.36
C SER A 57 -12.04 0.90 -8.54
N LEU A 58 -13.15 1.47 -8.99
CA LEU A 58 -14.36 0.73 -9.36
C LEU A 58 -14.37 0.39 -10.86
N SER A 59 -13.40 0.93 -11.60
CA SER A 59 -13.14 0.69 -13.02
C SER A 59 -11.63 0.59 -13.29
N GLY A 60 -11.25 0.08 -14.48
CA GLY A 60 -9.85 -0.12 -14.88
C GLY A 60 -9.24 -1.43 -14.35
N THR A 61 -7.91 -1.58 -14.48
CA THR A 61 -7.16 -2.83 -14.23
C THR A 61 -7.19 -3.30 -12.77
N MET A 62 -7.41 -2.40 -11.82
CA MET A 62 -7.48 -2.72 -10.39
C MET A 62 -8.89 -2.97 -9.88
N ALA A 63 -9.91 -2.84 -10.72
CA ALA A 63 -11.31 -3.03 -10.30
C ALA A 63 -11.61 -4.45 -9.81
N VAL A 64 -10.88 -5.46 -10.27
CA VAL A 64 -11.02 -6.85 -9.81
C VAL A 64 -10.79 -6.96 -8.31
N SER A 65 -9.79 -6.27 -7.78
CA SER A 65 -9.41 -6.27 -6.36
C SER A 65 -10.16 -5.17 -5.58
N GLU A 66 -10.17 -3.94 -6.07
CA GLU A 66 -10.66 -2.78 -5.29
C GLU A 66 -12.18 -2.70 -5.13
N THR A 67 -12.96 -3.32 -6.02
CA THR A 67 -14.42 -3.37 -5.85
C THR A 67 -14.84 -4.15 -4.60
N THR A 68 -14.11 -5.20 -4.25
CA THR A 68 -14.37 -6.02 -3.06
C THR A 68 -13.94 -5.29 -1.79
N VAL A 69 -12.84 -4.56 -1.83
CA VAL A 69 -12.39 -3.65 -0.76
C VAL A 69 -13.47 -2.60 -0.46
N ASN A 70 -14.01 -1.94 -1.50
CA ASN A 70 -15.10 -0.96 -1.32
C ASN A 70 -16.35 -1.58 -0.66
N ARG A 71 -16.67 -2.84 -0.98
CA ARG A 71 -17.78 -3.57 -0.32
C ARG A 71 -17.50 -3.82 1.16
N SER A 72 -16.27 -4.18 1.53
CA SER A 72 -15.88 -4.37 2.93
C SER A 72 -15.95 -3.09 3.74
N LEU A 73 -15.54 -1.95 3.17
CA LEU A 73 -15.71 -0.63 3.78
C LEU A 73 -17.18 -0.30 4.04
N ASN A 74 -18.05 -0.55 3.05
CA ASN A 74 -19.50 -0.34 3.21
C ASN A 74 -20.11 -1.26 4.27
N LEU A 75 -19.67 -2.53 4.35
CA LEU A 75 -20.12 -3.47 5.38
C LEU A 75 -19.76 -2.94 6.78
N ALA A 76 -18.51 -2.52 7.00
CA ALA A 76 -18.08 -1.96 8.29
C ALA A 76 -18.92 -0.74 8.69
N ILE A 77 -19.19 0.16 7.73
CA ILE A 77 -20.02 1.34 7.97
C ILE A 77 -21.48 0.94 8.32
N GLU A 78 -22.06 -0.01 7.58
CA GLU A 78 -23.41 -0.51 7.86
C GLU A 78 -23.51 -1.10 9.27
N GLU A 79 -22.52 -1.90 9.71
CA GLU A 79 -22.49 -2.49 11.04
C GLU A 79 -22.28 -1.43 12.15
N ILE A 80 -21.39 -0.48 11.94
CA ILE A 80 -21.15 0.64 12.88
C ILE A 80 -22.45 1.47 13.03
N ASN A 81 -23.13 1.75 11.94
CA ASN A 81 -24.40 2.50 11.98
C ASN A 81 -25.49 1.71 12.70
N ALA A 82 -25.58 0.40 12.48
CA ALA A 82 -26.51 -0.47 13.20
C ALA A 82 -26.23 -0.53 14.72
N ASP A 83 -24.97 -0.31 15.13
CA ASP A 83 -24.53 -0.23 16.53
C ASP A 83 -24.64 1.19 17.13
N GLY A 84 -25.25 2.14 16.44
CA GLY A 84 -25.47 3.51 16.92
C GLY A 84 -24.48 4.54 16.40
N GLY A 85 -23.67 4.21 15.41
CA GLY A 85 -22.74 5.10 14.75
C GLY A 85 -21.48 5.41 15.58
N VAL A 86 -20.85 6.54 15.30
CA VAL A 86 -19.66 7.03 16.00
C VAL A 86 -19.99 8.31 16.76
N LEU A 87 -19.75 8.33 18.05
CA LEU A 87 -20.19 9.43 18.95
C LEU A 87 -21.70 9.77 18.79
N GLY A 88 -22.53 8.74 18.50
CA GLY A 88 -23.98 8.90 18.29
C GLY A 88 -24.36 9.47 16.93
N LYS A 89 -23.48 9.49 15.95
CA LYS A 89 -23.73 9.95 14.59
C LYS A 89 -23.59 8.82 13.59
N GLU A 90 -24.52 8.74 12.65
CA GLU A 90 -24.42 7.80 11.51
C GLU A 90 -23.27 8.21 10.58
N LEU A 91 -22.56 7.23 10.04
CA LEU A 91 -21.57 7.42 8.99
C LEU A 91 -22.28 7.47 7.63
N ASP A 92 -22.10 8.56 6.88
CA ASP A 92 -22.65 8.76 5.53
C ASP A 92 -21.52 8.59 4.49
N PRO A 93 -21.44 7.41 3.80
CA PRO A 93 -20.35 7.14 2.88
C PRO A 93 -20.51 7.90 1.56
N VAL A 94 -19.47 8.63 1.16
CA VAL A 94 -19.32 9.26 -0.15
C VAL A 94 -18.31 8.48 -0.96
N THR A 95 -18.78 7.78 -1.99
CA THR A 95 -17.92 6.91 -2.83
C THR A 95 -17.44 7.64 -4.08
N GLU A 96 -16.14 7.54 -4.37
CA GLU A 96 -15.49 8.03 -5.59
C GLU A 96 -14.70 6.91 -6.28
N ASP A 97 -14.72 6.92 -7.61
CA ASP A 97 -13.96 5.99 -8.45
C ASP A 97 -12.60 6.58 -8.82
N GLY A 98 -11.51 5.93 -8.41
CA GLY A 98 -10.13 6.26 -8.74
C GLY A 98 -9.70 5.80 -10.13
N ALA A 99 -10.54 5.00 -10.82
CA ALA A 99 -10.39 4.54 -12.19
C ALA A 99 -9.02 3.90 -12.52
N SER A 100 -8.32 3.34 -11.52
CA SER A 100 -6.96 2.77 -11.62
C SER A 100 -5.88 3.78 -12.05
N GLU A 101 -6.16 5.08 -11.93
CA GLU A 101 -5.25 6.14 -12.39
C GLU A 101 -4.80 7.04 -11.21
N PRO A 102 -3.49 7.12 -10.90
CA PRO A 102 -2.98 7.87 -9.74
C PRO A 102 -3.41 9.34 -9.71
N THR A 103 -3.48 10.01 -10.86
CA THR A 103 -3.93 11.41 -10.95
C THR A 103 -5.40 11.57 -10.61
N VAL A 104 -6.24 10.60 -10.99
CA VAL A 104 -7.68 10.59 -10.66
C VAL A 104 -7.85 10.38 -9.15
N PHE A 105 -7.09 9.49 -8.53
CA PHE A 105 -7.09 9.33 -7.07
C PHE A 105 -6.80 10.65 -6.35
N ALA A 106 -5.76 11.39 -6.77
CA ALA A 106 -5.44 12.69 -6.17
C ALA A 106 -6.57 13.73 -6.35
N GLU A 107 -7.20 13.79 -7.54
CA GLU A 107 -8.35 14.68 -7.81
C GLU A 107 -9.56 14.32 -6.96
N LYS A 108 -9.86 13.01 -6.83
CA LYS A 108 -10.98 12.51 -6.03
C LYS A 108 -10.76 12.70 -4.54
N ALA A 109 -9.55 12.48 -4.04
CA ALA A 109 -9.16 12.79 -2.67
C ALA A 109 -9.41 14.28 -2.36
N ALA A 110 -8.92 15.17 -3.23
CA ALA A 110 -9.15 16.61 -3.08
C ALA A 110 -10.64 17.00 -3.09
N LYS A 111 -11.47 16.32 -3.91
CA LYS A 111 -12.92 16.52 -3.94
C LYS A 111 -13.57 16.09 -2.64
N LEU A 112 -13.29 14.85 -2.17
CA LEU A 112 -13.83 14.30 -0.93
C LEU A 112 -13.53 15.23 0.27
N ILE A 113 -12.30 15.74 0.36
CA ILE A 113 -11.89 16.61 1.46
C ILE A 113 -12.50 18.00 1.36
N ARG A 114 -12.43 18.66 0.18
CA ARG A 114 -12.77 20.09 0.04
C ARG A 114 -14.23 20.38 -0.29
N GLN A 115 -14.91 19.46 -0.99
CA GLN A 115 -16.26 19.67 -1.49
C GLN A 115 -17.27 18.83 -0.72
N ASP A 116 -16.93 17.55 -0.48
CA ASP A 116 -17.82 16.67 0.25
C ASP A 116 -17.63 16.78 1.77
N CYS A 117 -16.48 17.33 2.23
CA CYS A 117 -16.16 17.60 3.63
C CYS A 117 -16.21 16.34 4.50
N VAL A 118 -15.56 15.28 4.04
CA VAL A 118 -15.50 14.00 4.76
C VAL A 118 -14.55 14.08 5.95
N ALA A 119 -14.85 13.36 7.03
CA ALA A 119 -14.04 13.34 8.26
C ALA A 119 -12.75 12.48 8.09
N ALA A 120 -12.81 11.44 7.27
CA ALA A 120 -11.68 10.61 6.88
C ALA A 120 -11.95 10.00 5.52
N VAL A 121 -10.90 9.51 4.83
CA VAL A 121 -11.00 8.77 3.58
C VAL A 121 -10.42 7.37 3.80
N PHE A 122 -11.10 6.36 3.26
CA PHE A 122 -10.70 4.96 3.32
C PHE A 122 -10.49 4.43 1.91
N GLY A 123 -9.38 3.72 1.64
CA GLY A 123 -9.13 3.08 0.37
C GLY A 123 -7.77 3.39 -0.25
N GLY A 124 -7.73 3.33 -1.58
CA GLY A 124 -6.50 3.26 -2.34
C GLY A 124 -5.99 1.82 -2.45
N TRP A 125 -5.15 1.55 -3.44
CA TRP A 125 -4.50 0.26 -3.62
C TRP A 125 -3.03 0.43 -4.03
N THR A 126 -2.77 1.00 -5.20
CA THR A 126 -1.41 1.08 -5.69
C THR A 126 -0.58 2.11 -4.94
N SER A 127 0.69 1.81 -4.70
CA SER A 127 1.62 2.79 -4.14
C SER A 127 1.74 4.05 -4.99
N ALA A 128 1.53 3.93 -6.31
CA ALA A 128 1.48 5.09 -7.19
C ALA A 128 0.29 6.01 -6.86
N SER A 129 -0.90 5.44 -6.62
CA SER A 129 -2.09 6.20 -6.20
C SER A 129 -1.90 6.82 -4.81
N ARG A 130 -1.37 6.05 -3.84
CA ARG A 130 -1.07 6.57 -2.50
C ARG A 130 -0.11 7.76 -2.57
N LYS A 131 1.00 7.63 -3.30
CA LYS A 131 1.99 8.72 -3.44
C LYS A 131 1.43 9.94 -4.16
N ALA A 132 0.46 9.77 -5.06
CA ALA A 132 -0.24 10.89 -5.68
C ALA A 132 -1.22 11.58 -4.71
N MET A 133 -1.85 10.81 -3.81
CA MET A 133 -2.75 11.33 -2.79
C MET A 133 -2.02 11.97 -1.59
N LEU A 134 -0.85 11.45 -1.20
CA LEU A 134 -0.08 11.91 -0.03
C LEU A 134 -0.01 13.44 0.10
N PRO A 135 0.46 14.22 -0.91
CA PRO A 135 0.55 15.66 -0.78
C PRO A 135 -0.82 16.34 -0.65
N VAL A 136 -1.89 15.70 -1.09
CA VAL A 136 -3.26 16.22 -0.94
C VAL A 136 -3.70 16.12 0.52
N PHE A 137 -3.49 14.98 1.17
CA PHE A 137 -3.83 14.77 2.57
C PHE A 137 -2.99 15.65 3.50
N GLU A 138 -1.69 15.74 3.27
CA GLU A 138 -0.81 16.62 4.06
C GLU A 138 -1.16 18.11 3.91
N ALA A 139 -1.41 18.56 2.68
CA ALA A 139 -1.74 19.97 2.43
C ALA A 139 -3.14 20.39 2.95
N GLN A 140 -4.04 19.42 3.12
CA GLN A 140 -5.42 19.66 3.60
C GLN A 140 -5.62 19.27 5.05
N ASP A 141 -4.57 18.73 5.70
CA ASP A 141 -4.62 18.18 7.06
C ASP A 141 -5.85 17.27 7.25
N SER A 142 -5.91 16.21 6.44
CA SER A 142 -6.99 15.23 6.45
C SER A 142 -6.39 13.82 6.60
N LEU A 143 -7.21 12.81 6.92
CA LEU A 143 -6.76 11.46 7.18
C LEU A 143 -7.13 10.51 6.04
N LEU A 144 -6.14 9.72 5.59
CA LEU A 144 -6.31 8.56 4.73
C LEU A 144 -6.06 7.29 5.55
N PHE A 145 -6.97 6.32 5.48
CA PHE A 145 -6.75 4.95 5.94
C PHE A 145 -6.50 4.06 4.73
N TYR A 146 -5.24 3.65 4.57
CA TYR A 146 -4.74 2.90 3.41
C TYR A 146 -4.60 1.42 3.76
N PRO A 147 -5.50 0.53 3.23
CA PRO A 147 -5.65 -0.84 3.72
C PRO A 147 -4.81 -1.89 2.98
N VAL A 148 -3.87 -1.49 2.15
CA VAL A 148 -3.14 -2.42 1.27
C VAL A 148 -1.66 -2.46 1.64
N GLN A 149 -1.06 -3.65 1.50
CA GLN A 149 0.38 -3.81 1.67
C GLN A 149 1.16 -2.85 0.76
N TYR A 150 2.35 -2.48 1.19
CA TYR A 150 3.19 -1.59 0.41
C TYR A 150 4.69 -1.78 0.70
N GLU A 151 5.53 -1.11 -0.09
CA GLU A 151 6.99 -1.25 -0.07
C GLU A 151 7.70 -0.69 1.17
N GLY A 152 6.98 -0.10 2.11
CA GLY A 152 7.62 0.64 3.21
C GLY A 152 8.25 1.95 2.75
N LEU A 153 9.27 2.41 3.50
CA LEU A 153 10.09 3.59 3.22
C LEU A 153 9.28 4.91 3.14
N GLU A 154 8.15 4.94 3.83
CA GLU A 154 7.25 6.09 3.91
C GLU A 154 6.50 6.07 5.24
N ALA A 155 6.32 7.22 5.83
CA ALA A 155 5.40 7.48 6.93
C ALA A 155 4.88 8.91 6.77
N SER A 156 3.60 9.13 7.07
CA SER A 156 2.97 10.45 7.05
C SER A 156 2.01 10.57 8.21
N PRO A 157 1.96 11.71 8.90
CA PRO A 157 0.98 11.93 9.97
C PRO A 157 -0.47 11.95 9.46
N ASN A 158 -0.67 11.98 8.16
CA ASN A 158 -1.97 12.05 7.49
C ASN A 158 -2.41 10.73 6.84
N ILE A 159 -1.58 9.66 6.91
CA ILE A 159 -1.92 8.35 6.37
C ILE A 159 -1.75 7.28 7.45
N PHE A 160 -2.84 6.59 7.77
CA PHE A 160 -2.81 5.37 8.55
C PHE A 160 -2.65 4.19 7.61
N TYR A 161 -1.52 3.49 7.72
CA TYR A 161 -1.17 2.34 6.90
C TYR A 161 -1.69 1.07 7.58
N THR A 162 -2.90 0.65 7.23
CA THR A 162 -3.56 -0.50 7.85
C THR A 162 -3.30 -1.82 7.11
N GLY A 163 -2.64 -1.77 5.95
CA GLY A 163 -2.03 -2.92 5.29
C GLY A 163 -0.60 -3.18 5.77
N ALA A 164 -0.04 -4.32 5.36
CA ALA A 164 1.30 -4.74 5.77
C ALA A 164 2.41 -3.84 5.21
N THR A 165 3.43 -3.59 6.01
CA THR A 165 4.75 -3.13 5.53
C THR A 165 5.67 -4.32 5.25
N THR A 166 6.86 -4.06 4.71
CA THR A 166 7.75 -5.11 4.17
C THR A 166 8.21 -6.13 5.20
N ASN A 167 8.43 -5.73 6.44
CA ASN A 167 8.80 -6.67 7.52
C ASN A 167 7.64 -7.57 7.95
N GLN A 168 6.41 -7.27 7.54
CA GLN A 168 5.20 -8.02 7.85
C GLN A 168 4.69 -8.86 6.67
N GLN A 169 5.34 -8.80 5.50
CA GLN A 169 4.93 -9.56 4.31
C GLN A 169 6.12 -10.09 3.49
N ILE A 170 6.97 -9.20 2.96
CA ILE A 170 8.07 -9.58 2.05
C ILE A 170 9.14 -10.36 2.79
N VAL A 171 9.55 -9.89 3.97
CA VAL A 171 10.59 -10.57 4.78
C VAL A 171 10.12 -11.96 5.22
N PRO A 172 8.91 -12.15 5.77
CA PRO A 172 8.39 -13.49 6.10
C PRO A 172 8.33 -14.43 4.89
N ALA A 173 7.93 -13.92 3.70
CA ALA A 173 7.92 -14.71 2.47
C ALA A 173 9.31 -15.21 2.07
N LEU A 174 10.33 -14.36 2.20
CA LEU A 174 11.72 -14.70 1.91
C LEU A 174 12.31 -15.68 2.94
N ASP A 175 12.00 -15.48 4.22
CA ASP A 175 12.37 -16.41 5.29
C ASP A 175 11.79 -17.79 5.03
N HIS A 176 10.50 -17.87 4.69
CA HIS A 176 9.84 -19.11 4.33
C HIS A 176 10.54 -19.81 3.15
N LEU A 177 10.76 -19.12 2.03
CA LEU A 177 11.47 -19.71 0.88
C LEU A 177 12.86 -20.21 1.27
N ARG A 178 13.60 -19.44 2.05
CA ARG A 178 14.93 -19.83 2.53
C ARG A 178 14.89 -21.06 3.43
N GLU A 179 13.90 -21.18 4.31
CA GLU A 179 13.73 -22.31 5.23
C GLU A 179 13.30 -23.57 4.48
N GLN A 180 12.50 -23.42 3.42
CA GLN A 180 12.16 -24.52 2.51
C GLN A 180 13.35 -24.95 1.61
N GLY A 181 14.47 -24.25 1.66
CA GLY A 181 15.70 -24.60 0.94
C GLY A 181 15.87 -23.91 -0.40
N HIS A 182 14.94 -23.02 -0.79
CA HIS A 182 15.08 -22.22 -2.01
C HIS A 182 16.20 -21.20 -1.86
N ARG A 183 17.02 -21.06 -2.88
CA ARG A 183 18.20 -20.19 -2.88
C ARG A 183 18.34 -19.33 -4.13
N ARG A 184 17.67 -19.68 -5.20
CA ARG A 184 17.80 -19.06 -6.51
C ARG A 184 16.44 -18.53 -6.95
N ILE A 185 16.20 -17.24 -6.72
CA ILE A 185 14.88 -16.63 -6.89
C ILE A 185 14.82 -15.86 -8.20
N PHE A 186 13.73 -16.03 -8.93
CA PHE A 186 13.40 -15.18 -10.07
C PHE A 186 12.30 -14.18 -9.69
N LEU A 187 12.52 -12.89 -9.96
CA LEU A 187 11.59 -11.83 -9.64
C LEU A 187 10.77 -11.43 -10.86
N VAL A 188 9.43 -11.41 -10.70
CA VAL A 188 8.50 -10.93 -11.73
C VAL A 188 7.61 -9.86 -11.11
N GLY A 189 7.55 -8.67 -11.69
CA GLY A 189 6.79 -7.56 -11.14
C GLY A 189 6.12 -6.65 -12.15
N SER A 190 5.13 -5.92 -11.71
CA SER A 190 4.57 -4.80 -12.47
C SER A 190 5.54 -3.62 -12.47
N ASP A 191 5.60 -2.85 -13.57
CA ASP A 191 6.55 -1.77 -13.73
C ASP A 191 6.07 -0.47 -13.09
N TYR A 192 6.12 -0.41 -11.75
CA TYR A 192 5.85 0.82 -10.99
C TYR A 192 6.57 0.80 -9.62
N VAL A 193 6.34 1.79 -8.77
CA VAL A 193 7.13 2.03 -7.56
C VAL A 193 7.14 0.85 -6.58
N PHE A 194 5.99 0.19 -6.32
CA PHE A 194 5.94 -0.91 -5.36
C PHE A 194 6.83 -2.09 -5.76
N PRO A 195 6.68 -2.74 -6.94
CA PRO A 195 7.53 -3.87 -7.31
C PRO A 195 9.01 -3.51 -7.40
N ARG A 196 9.33 -2.34 -7.94
CA ARG A 196 10.73 -1.90 -8.07
C ARG A 196 11.40 -1.68 -6.72
N THR A 197 10.69 -1.12 -5.74
CA THR A 197 11.21 -0.94 -4.39
C THR A 197 11.25 -2.26 -3.62
N ALA A 198 10.18 -3.07 -3.70
CA ALA A 198 10.14 -4.40 -3.12
C ALA A 198 11.31 -5.27 -3.61
N ASN A 199 11.57 -5.29 -4.93
CA ASN A 199 12.65 -6.07 -5.51
C ASN A 199 14.04 -5.57 -5.07
N ARG A 200 14.23 -4.25 -4.84
CA ARG A 200 15.48 -3.78 -4.21
C ARG A 200 15.67 -4.34 -2.80
N ILE A 201 14.59 -4.39 -2.01
CA ILE A 201 14.60 -4.98 -0.66
C ILE A 201 14.89 -6.47 -0.74
N ILE A 202 14.26 -7.20 -1.67
CA ILE A 202 14.49 -8.64 -1.91
C ILE A 202 15.95 -8.89 -2.30
N ASN A 203 16.52 -8.08 -3.19
CA ASN A 203 17.94 -8.19 -3.59
C ASN A 203 18.87 -8.00 -2.39
N ALA A 204 18.61 -7.00 -1.53
CA ALA A 204 19.40 -6.76 -0.33
C ALA A 204 19.30 -7.93 0.66
N TYR A 205 18.08 -8.41 0.89
CA TYR A 205 17.85 -9.60 1.72
C TYR A 205 18.59 -10.83 1.17
N ALA A 206 18.44 -11.11 -0.12
CA ALA A 206 19.07 -12.27 -0.77
C ALA A 206 20.59 -12.25 -0.62
N ALA A 207 21.22 -11.09 -0.87
CA ALA A 207 22.65 -10.92 -0.73
C ALA A 207 23.15 -11.18 0.71
N ALA A 208 22.37 -10.78 1.72
CA ALA A 208 22.73 -10.95 3.13
C ALA A 208 22.53 -12.41 3.61
N HIS A 209 21.60 -13.15 3.03
CA HIS A 209 21.19 -14.47 3.52
C HIS A 209 21.64 -15.63 2.63
N GLY A 210 22.57 -15.38 1.70
CA GLY A 210 23.13 -16.44 0.84
C GLY A 210 22.15 -17.00 -0.18
N MET A 211 21.21 -16.15 -0.60
CA MET A 211 20.31 -16.38 -1.72
C MET A 211 20.80 -15.60 -2.95
N GLU A 212 20.36 -15.96 -4.13
CA GLU A 212 20.72 -15.30 -5.39
C GLU A 212 19.45 -14.93 -6.16
N VAL A 213 19.35 -13.69 -6.62
CA VAL A 213 18.35 -13.28 -7.61
C VAL A 213 18.91 -13.57 -8.98
N VAL A 214 18.39 -14.64 -9.63
CA VAL A 214 18.89 -15.14 -10.92
C VAL A 214 18.21 -14.50 -12.13
N GLY A 215 17.16 -13.71 -11.90
CA GLY A 215 16.45 -12.95 -12.93
C GLY A 215 15.49 -11.96 -12.30
N GLU A 216 15.29 -10.85 -12.99
CA GLU A 216 14.38 -9.79 -12.57
C GLU A 216 13.73 -9.15 -13.79
N GLU A 217 12.42 -9.28 -13.90
CA GLU A 217 11.64 -8.83 -15.05
C GLU A 217 10.44 -8.00 -14.63
N TYR A 218 10.16 -6.97 -15.41
CA TYR A 218 9.03 -6.08 -15.19
C TYR A 218 8.16 -5.95 -16.44
N VAL A 219 6.86 -5.85 -16.22
CA VAL A 219 5.87 -5.58 -17.27
C VAL A 219 4.98 -4.41 -16.89
N PRO A 220 4.47 -3.65 -17.85
CA PRO A 220 3.42 -2.67 -17.58
C PRO A 220 2.22 -3.32 -16.86
N MET A 221 1.59 -2.58 -15.95
CA MET A 221 0.37 -3.04 -15.28
C MET A 221 -0.73 -3.37 -16.32
N GLY A 222 -1.45 -4.47 -16.11
CA GLY A 222 -2.45 -4.96 -17.05
C GLY A 222 -1.86 -5.70 -18.27
N SER A 223 -0.56 -6.02 -18.28
CA SER A 223 0.06 -6.84 -19.35
C SER A 223 -0.56 -8.21 -19.41
N THR A 224 -0.77 -8.69 -20.63
CA THR A 224 -1.32 -10.03 -20.93
C THR A 224 -0.31 -10.97 -21.61
N GLU A 225 0.90 -10.49 -21.91
CA GLU A 225 1.95 -11.24 -22.63
C GLU A 225 3.13 -11.51 -21.71
N PHE A 226 3.28 -12.78 -21.32
CA PHE A 226 4.33 -13.27 -20.42
C PHE A 226 5.25 -14.33 -21.06
N SER A 227 5.03 -14.70 -22.32
CA SER A 227 5.77 -15.77 -23.00
C SER A 227 7.29 -15.57 -22.94
N THR A 228 7.78 -14.34 -23.10
CA THR A 228 9.21 -14.04 -22.98
C THR A 228 9.74 -14.28 -21.57
N ILE A 229 9.00 -13.83 -20.55
CA ILE A 229 9.38 -14.00 -19.14
C ILE A 229 9.36 -15.47 -18.75
N VAL A 230 8.29 -16.18 -19.11
CA VAL A 230 8.16 -17.62 -18.83
C VAL A 230 9.27 -18.43 -19.51
N ASN A 231 9.66 -18.08 -20.75
CA ASN A 231 10.80 -18.71 -21.40
C ASN A 231 12.14 -18.40 -20.72
N LYS A 232 12.33 -17.18 -20.21
CA LYS A 232 13.52 -16.85 -19.40
C LYS A 232 13.53 -17.63 -18.10
N LEU A 233 12.38 -17.79 -17.46
CA LEU A 233 12.19 -18.58 -16.24
C LEU A 233 12.61 -20.05 -16.49
N LEU A 234 12.10 -20.68 -17.56
CA LEU A 234 12.46 -22.04 -17.95
C LEU A 234 13.96 -22.21 -18.25
N ALA A 235 14.61 -21.16 -18.75
CA ALA A 235 16.02 -21.16 -19.07
C ALA A 235 16.92 -20.78 -17.90
N SER A 236 16.32 -20.34 -16.79
CA SER A 236 17.04 -19.95 -15.57
C SER A 236 17.29 -21.17 -14.68
N ASP A 237 18.19 -21.02 -13.74
CA ASP A 237 18.42 -22.00 -12.66
C ASP A 237 17.59 -21.64 -11.40
N ALA A 238 16.49 -20.90 -11.55
CA ALA A 238 15.63 -20.53 -10.43
C ALA A 238 14.99 -21.77 -9.78
N ASP A 239 14.88 -21.76 -8.47
CA ASP A 239 14.17 -22.77 -7.69
C ASP A 239 12.89 -22.24 -7.05
N ALA A 240 12.64 -20.91 -7.15
CA ALA A 240 11.40 -20.27 -6.79
C ALA A 240 11.19 -18.96 -7.57
N VAL A 241 9.93 -18.51 -7.65
CA VAL A 241 9.55 -17.20 -8.21
C VAL A 241 8.98 -16.34 -7.11
N PHE A 242 9.45 -15.09 -7.01
CA PHE A 242 8.81 -14.08 -6.19
C PHE A 242 8.00 -13.14 -7.08
N ASN A 243 6.69 -13.12 -6.87
CA ASN A 243 5.72 -12.44 -7.73
C ASN A 243 5.20 -11.16 -7.07
N THR A 244 5.51 -10.02 -7.68
CA THR A 244 5.03 -8.69 -7.33
C THR A 244 4.15 -8.06 -8.43
N LEU A 245 3.54 -8.90 -9.29
CA LEU A 245 2.52 -8.47 -10.26
C LEU A 245 1.25 -8.06 -9.56
N ASN A 246 0.50 -7.11 -10.14
CA ASN A 246 -0.77 -6.63 -9.62
C ASN A 246 -1.90 -6.75 -10.66
N GLY A 247 -3.12 -6.91 -10.15
CA GLY A 247 -4.35 -6.92 -10.94
C GLY A 247 -4.38 -8.00 -12.02
N ASP A 248 -4.98 -7.68 -13.17
CA ASP A 248 -5.22 -8.60 -14.28
C ASP A 248 -3.97 -9.27 -14.86
N SER A 249 -2.77 -8.69 -14.62
CA SER A 249 -1.50 -9.30 -15.05
C SER A 249 -1.27 -10.68 -14.45
N ASN A 250 -1.75 -10.94 -13.23
CA ASN A 250 -1.64 -12.24 -12.58
C ASN A 250 -2.41 -13.33 -13.34
N VAL A 251 -3.57 -13.01 -13.91
CA VAL A 251 -4.38 -13.94 -14.70
C VAL A 251 -3.58 -14.46 -15.91
N ALA A 252 -2.95 -13.56 -16.63
CA ALA A 252 -2.17 -13.91 -17.82
C ALA A 252 -0.85 -14.64 -17.46
N PHE A 253 -0.19 -14.20 -16.39
CA PHE A 253 1.05 -14.81 -15.92
C PHE A 253 0.85 -16.27 -15.53
N PHE A 254 -0.06 -16.58 -14.63
CA PHE A 254 -0.27 -17.95 -14.14
C PHE A 254 -0.75 -18.90 -15.25
N ARG A 255 -1.61 -18.45 -16.16
CA ARG A 255 -2.02 -19.25 -17.32
C ARG A 255 -0.86 -19.61 -18.24
N GLN A 256 0.05 -18.65 -18.49
CA GLN A 256 1.22 -18.92 -19.34
C GLN A 256 2.28 -19.73 -18.60
N TYR A 257 2.43 -19.51 -17.28
CA TYR A 257 3.29 -20.28 -16.40
C TYR A 257 2.95 -21.78 -16.44
N THR A 258 1.69 -22.15 -16.23
CA THR A 258 1.24 -23.55 -16.27
C THR A 258 1.22 -24.13 -17.68
N SER A 259 0.97 -23.30 -18.71
CA SER A 259 0.91 -23.77 -20.11
C SER A 259 2.23 -24.35 -20.63
N VAL A 260 3.35 -23.98 -20.00
CA VAL A 260 4.70 -24.54 -20.34
C VAL A 260 5.12 -25.67 -19.42
N GLY A 261 4.22 -26.12 -18.53
CA GLY A 261 4.45 -27.26 -17.63
C GLY A 261 5.14 -26.92 -16.33
N LEU A 262 5.23 -25.62 -15.95
CA LEU A 262 5.71 -25.23 -14.63
C LEU A 262 4.61 -25.45 -13.59
N GLU A 263 4.98 -26.02 -12.46
CA GLU A 263 4.07 -26.38 -11.37
C GLU A 263 4.64 -25.97 -10.00
N ALA A 264 3.78 -25.78 -9.02
CA ALA A 264 4.16 -25.39 -7.66
C ALA A 264 5.13 -26.38 -6.98
N GLY A 265 5.03 -27.66 -7.31
CA GLY A 265 5.91 -28.72 -6.75
C GLY A 265 7.35 -28.67 -7.26
N GLU A 266 7.60 -28.04 -8.39
CA GLU A 266 8.94 -27.95 -9.01
C GLU A 266 9.54 -26.56 -8.84
N MET A 267 8.74 -25.51 -9.03
CA MET A 267 9.15 -24.12 -8.94
C MET A 267 8.00 -23.30 -8.32
N PRO A 268 7.89 -23.24 -6.99
CA PRO A 268 6.82 -22.50 -6.35
C PRO A 268 6.90 -21.01 -6.68
N VAL A 269 5.72 -20.39 -6.88
CA VAL A 269 5.56 -18.95 -6.95
C VAL A 269 5.03 -18.47 -5.60
N VAL A 270 5.72 -17.55 -4.94
CA VAL A 270 5.16 -16.81 -3.80
C VAL A 270 4.69 -15.45 -4.27
N SER A 271 3.42 -15.14 -4.03
CA SER A 271 2.79 -13.89 -4.45
C SER A 271 2.48 -13.00 -3.25
N VAL A 272 2.67 -11.70 -3.42
CA VAL A 272 2.35 -10.66 -2.41
C VAL A 272 1.21 -9.74 -2.83
N SER A 273 0.52 -10.08 -3.92
CA SER A 273 -0.64 -9.34 -4.45
C SER A 273 -1.64 -10.29 -5.14
N VAL A 274 -1.72 -11.53 -4.68
CA VAL A 274 -2.76 -12.50 -5.06
C VAL A 274 -3.37 -13.03 -3.77
N ALA A 275 -4.66 -12.88 -3.64
CA ALA A 275 -5.46 -13.36 -2.53
C ALA A 275 -6.69 -14.12 -3.05
N GLU A 276 -7.66 -14.43 -2.20
CA GLU A 276 -8.81 -15.28 -2.58
C GLU A 276 -9.64 -14.69 -3.73
N GLU A 277 -9.77 -13.38 -3.83
CA GLU A 277 -10.59 -12.72 -4.87
C GLU A 277 -9.99 -12.82 -6.28
N GLU A 278 -8.67 -12.96 -6.42
CA GLU A 278 -8.01 -13.12 -7.71
C GLU A 278 -8.09 -14.56 -8.24
N VAL A 279 -8.17 -15.56 -7.36
CA VAL A 279 -8.13 -16.99 -7.73
C VAL A 279 -9.20 -17.37 -8.76
N PRO A 280 -10.48 -16.94 -8.66
CA PRO A 280 -11.49 -17.25 -9.68
C PRO A 280 -11.16 -16.69 -11.06
N GLY A 281 -10.54 -15.51 -11.13
CA GLY A 281 -10.12 -14.86 -12.38
C GLY A 281 -8.95 -15.58 -13.05
N ILE A 282 -7.98 -16.06 -12.26
CA ILE A 282 -6.82 -16.82 -12.71
C ILE A 282 -7.24 -18.21 -13.18
N GLY A 283 -8.18 -18.84 -12.48
CA GLY A 283 -8.57 -20.25 -12.61
C GLY A 283 -7.75 -21.11 -11.64
N VAL A 284 -8.44 -21.81 -10.75
CA VAL A 284 -7.79 -22.60 -9.69
C VAL A 284 -6.79 -23.62 -10.25
N GLU A 285 -7.09 -24.17 -11.41
CA GLU A 285 -6.22 -25.11 -12.12
C GLU A 285 -4.84 -24.53 -12.53
N ASN A 286 -4.73 -23.21 -12.58
CA ASN A 286 -3.49 -22.53 -12.93
C ASN A 286 -2.67 -22.08 -11.69
N ILE A 287 -3.27 -22.09 -10.50
CA ILE A 287 -2.63 -21.50 -9.33
C ILE A 287 -2.67 -22.38 -8.08
N ALA A 288 -3.44 -23.46 -8.05
CA ALA A 288 -3.48 -24.35 -6.89
C ALA A 288 -2.07 -24.88 -6.53
N GLY A 289 -1.78 -24.92 -5.23
CA GLY A 289 -0.47 -25.28 -4.68
C GLY A 289 0.53 -24.13 -4.59
N GLN A 290 0.32 -23.02 -5.28
CA GLN A 290 1.19 -21.85 -5.18
C GLN A 290 1.04 -21.14 -3.82
N LEU A 291 2.04 -20.36 -3.46
CA LEU A 291 2.13 -19.67 -2.17
C LEU A 291 1.72 -18.20 -2.27
N THR A 292 1.21 -17.69 -1.17
CA THR A 292 0.95 -16.27 -0.98
C THR A 292 1.47 -15.83 0.40
N SER A 293 1.79 -14.56 0.54
CA SER A 293 2.17 -13.98 1.82
C SER A 293 1.25 -12.80 2.15
N TRP A 294 0.48 -12.96 3.21
CA TRP A 294 -0.48 -11.97 3.71
C TRP A 294 -0.56 -12.00 5.24
N ASN A 295 -1.47 -11.24 5.83
CA ASN A 295 -1.71 -11.25 7.26
C ASN A 295 -3.07 -11.87 7.61
N TYR A 296 -3.93 -11.98 6.62
CA TYR A 296 -5.24 -12.60 6.74
C TYR A 296 -5.53 -13.52 5.54
N TYR A 297 -6.24 -14.60 5.81
CA TYR A 297 -6.93 -15.46 4.84
C TYR A 297 -8.34 -15.75 5.34
N GLN A 298 -9.28 -15.98 4.44
CA GLN A 298 -10.65 -16.34 4.83
C GLN A 298 -10.72 -17.53 5.81
N THR A 299 -9.72 -18.39 5.79
CA THR A 299 -9.63 -19.60 6.59
C THR A 299 -9.06 -19.38 7.99
N VAL A 300 -8.74 -18.16 8.38
CA VAL A 300 -8.27 -17.83 9.75
C VAL A 300 -9.36 -18.19 10.77
N ASP A 301 -8.97 -18.94 11.80
CA ASP A 301 -9.88 -19.48 12.83
C ASP A 301 -9.98 -18.52 14.02
N THR A 302 -10.74 -17.42 13.86
CA THR A 302 -11.10 -16.50 14.94
C THR A 302 -12.61 -16.25 14.94
N PRO A 303 -13.23 -15.99 16.11
CA PRO A 303 -14.65 -15.63 16.19
C PRO A 303 -14.98 -14.37 15.38
N GLU A 304 -14.05 -13.42 15.33
CA GLU A 304 -14.14 -12.17 14.57
C GLU A 304 -14.22 -12.46 13.08
N ASN A 305 -13.36 -13.35 12.58
CA ASN A 305 -13.37 -13.76 11.19
C ASN A 305 -14.65 -14.52 10.83
N GLU A 306 -15.12 -15.43 11.66
CA GLU A 306 -16.38 -16.13 11.41
C GLU A 306 -17.54 -15.14 11.24
N ARG A 307 -17.59 -14.08 12.06
CA ARG A 307 -18.61 -13.02 11.95
C ARG A 307 -18.45 -12.22 10.66
N PHE A 308 -17.24 -11.76 10.36
CA PHE A 308 -16.92 -10.98 9.16
C PHE A 308 -17.27 -11.73 7.87
N VAL A 309 -16.80 -12.97 7.71
CA VAL A 309 -17.07 -13.81 6.53
C VAL A 309 -18.58 -14.02 6.37
N ARG A 310 -19.29 -14.35 7.46
CA ARG A 310 -20.74 -14.56 7.44
C ARG A 310 -21.47 -13.26 7.03
N ALA A 311 -21.16 -12.15 7.66
CA ALA A 311 -21.78 -10.87 7.37
C ALA A 311 -21.54 -10.44 5.91
N PHE A 312 -20.31 -10.62 5.40
CA PHE A 312 -19.97 -10.32 4.02
C PHE A 312 -20.76 -11.22 3.04
N GLN A 313 -20.85 -12.52 3.31
CA GLN A 313 -21.58 -13.47 2.48
C GLN A 313 -23.10 -13.25 2.53
N ASP A 314 -23.65 -12.95 3.68
CA ASP A 314 -25.08 -12.64 3.83
C ASP A 314 -25.43 -11.36 3.05
N ARG A 315 -24.55 -10.37 3.03
CA ARG A 315 -24.77 -9.08 2.36
C ARG A 315 -24.55 -9.14 0.84
N TYR A 316 -23.51 -9.88 0.38
CA TYR A 316 -23.06 -9.84 -1.01
C TYR A 316 -23.19 -11.18 -1.76
N GLY A 317 -23.59 -12.25 -1.10
CA GLY A 317 -23.86 -13.58 -1.65
C GLY A 317 -22.94 -14.67 -1.08
N GLY A 318 -23.50 -15.82 -0.77
CA GLY A 318 -22.86 -16.93 -0.05
C GLY A 318 -21.68 -17.62 -0.75
N GLY A 319 -21.40 -17.28 -2.02
CA GLY A 319 -20.20 -17.76 -2.73
C GLY A 319 -19.07 -16.74 -2.80
N ARG A 320 -19.19 -15.59 -2.12
CA ARG A 320 -18.17 -14.57 -2.08
C ARG A 320 -17.09 -14.91 -1.06
N VAL A 321 -15.85 -14.62 -1.43
CA VAL A 321 -14.69 -14.79 -0.56
C VAL A 321 -14.32 -13.46 0.10
N THR A 322 -13.56 -13.57 1.18
CA THR A 322 -12.89 -12.44 1.84
C THR A 322 -11.37 -12.63 1.72
N SER A 323 -10.63 -11.54 1.78
CA SER A 323 -9.18 -11.51 1.59
C SER A 323 -8.52 -10.46 2.48
N ASP A 324 -7.19 -10.47 2.55
CA ASP A 324 -6.42 -9.53 3.39
C ASP A 324 -6.76 -8.05 3.11
N PRO A 325 -6.75 -7.53 1.86
CA PRO A 325 -7.10 -6.13 1.63
C PRO A 325 -8.54 -5.78 2.02
N MET A 326 -9.45 -6.75 1.92
CA MET A 326 -10.85 -6.58 2.33
C MET A 326 -10.97 -6.51 3.85
N GLU A 327 -10.26 -7.37 4.54
CA GLU A 327 -10.19 -7.42 6.01
C GLU A 327 -9.55 -6.14 6.55
N ALA A 328 -8.38 -5.75 6.04
CA ALA A 328 -7.68 -4.54 6.46
C ALA A 328 -8.52 -3.27 6.22
N ALA A 329 -9.31 -3.24 5.14
CA ALA A 329 -10.25 -2.15 4.87
C ALA A 329 -11.40 -2.14 5.90
N TYR A 330 -12.01 -3.29 6.17
CA TYR A 330 -13.04 -3.42 7.20
C TYR A 330 -12.50 -2.98 8.57
N THR A 331 -11.34 -3.48 8.97
CA THR A 331 -10.66 -3.14 10.22
C THR A 331 -10.28 -1.66 10.29
N SER A 332 -9.90 -1.03 9.18
CA SER A 332 -9.54 0.39 9.14
C SER A 332 -10.66 1.32 9.60
N VAL A 333 -11.92 1.00 9.26
CA VAL A 333 -13.10 1.79 9.71
C VAL A 333 -13.32 1.61 11.21
N HIS A 334 -13.15 0.40 11.73
CA HIS A 334 -13.26 0.12 13.16
C HIS A 334 -12.12 0.77 13.96
N LEU A 335 -10.89 0.79 13.44
CA LEU A 335 -9.77 1.52 14.04
C LEU A 335 -10.07 3.01 14.11
N TRP A 336 -10.52 3.61 13.02
CA TRP A 336 -10.88 5.02 13.00
C TRP A 336 -12.02 5.33 13.98
N ARG A 337 -13.07 4.48 14.05
CA ARG A 337 -14.13 4.57 15.06
C ARG A 337 -13.52 4.61 16.47
N ALA A 338 -12.67 3.65 16.80
CA ALA A 338 -12.04 3.55 18.12
C ALA A 338 -11.20 4.78 18.46
N MET A 339 -10.45 5.31 17.48
CA MET A 339 -9.67 6.55 17.65
C MET A 339 -10.57 7.77 17.90
N VAL A 340 -11.65 7.93 17.13
CA VAL A 340 -12.63 9.02 17.28
C VAL A 340 -13.32 8.95 18.63
N GLU A 341 -13.74 7.76 19.06
CA GLU A 341 -14.37 7.52 20.36
C GLU A 341 -13.38 7.80 21.51
N LYS A 342 -12.12 7.40 21.38
CA LYS A 342 -11.04 7.69 22.35
C LYS A 342 -10.73 9.20 22.42
N ALA A 343 -10.73 9.88 21.27
CA ALA A 343 -10.54 11.33 21.16
C ALA A 343 -11.78 12.12 21.67
N GLY A 344 -12.97 11.52 21.61
CA GLY A 344 -14.24 12.23 21.84
C GLY A 344 -14.54 13.31 20.79
N SER A 345 -13.92 13.23 19.61
CA SER A 345 -13.94 14.26 18.56
C SER A 345 -13.66 13.66 17.19
N PHE A 346 -14.21 14.28 16.13
CA PHE A 346 -13.86 14.01 14.73
C PHE A 346 -12.73 14.91 14.21
N ASP A 347 -12.17 15.76 15.07
CA ASP A 347 -11.06 16.64 14.72
C ASP A 347 -9.80 15.83 14.40
N VAL A 348 -9.12 16.17 13.30
CA VAL A 348 -8.00 15.39 12.76
C VAL A 348 -6.85 15.30 13.76
N ASP A 349 -6.49 16.41 14.42
CA ASP A 349 -5.40 16.41 15.39
C ASP A 349 -5.75 15.57 16.61
N ALA A 350 -7.00 15.69 17.11
CA ALA A 350 -7.47 14.91 18.24
C ALA A 350 -7.49 13.39 17.92
N VAL A 351 -7.92 13.01 16.73
CA VAL A 351 -7.92 11.60 16.27
C VAL A 351 -6.49 11.07 16.14
N ARG A 352 -5.59 11.89 15.59
CA ARG A 352 -4.16 11.53 15.45
C ARG A 352 -3.50 11.35 16.83
N GLU A 353 -3.75 12.24 17.78
CA GLU A 353 -3.22 12.13 19.15
C GLU A 353 -3.77 10.89 19.88
N ALA A 354 -5.00 10.50 19.58
CA ALA A 354 -5.63 9.32 20.17
C ALA A 354 -5.17 7.98 19.52
N ALA A 355 -4.48 8.02 18.40
CA ALA A 355 -4.18 6.84 17.60
C ALA A 355 -3.26 5.84 18.31
N ASP A 356 -2.19 6.34 18.95
CA ASP A 356 -1.18 5.50 19.57
C ASP A 356 -1.76 4.52 20.60
N GLY A 357 -1.41 3.24 20.46
CA GLY A 357 -1.92 2.17 21.31
C GLY A 357 -3.44 1.94 21.21
N THR A 358 -4.09 2.42 20.12
CA THR A 358 -5.48 2.04 19.84
C THR A 358 -5.51 0.61 19.31
N VAL A 359 -6.31 -0.25 19.97
CA VAL A 359 -6.41 -1.69 19.69
C VAL A 359 -7.81 -2.04 19.24
N VAL A 360 -7.92 -2.93 18.25
CA VAL A 360 -9.16 -3.60 17.87
C VAL A 360 -8.93 -5.10 17.71
N GLU A 361 -9.96 -5.89 18.09
CA GLU A 361 -10.02 -7.32 17.77
C GLU A 361 -10.59 -7.46 16.35
N ALA A 362 -9.71 -7.76 15.42
CA ALA A 362 -9.99 -7.83 13.99
C ALA A 362 -10.15 -9.29 13.50
N PRO A 363 -10.68 -9.52 12.29
CA PRO A 363 -10.74 -10.87 11.72
C PRO A 363 -9.37 -11.58 11.64
N GLU A 364 -8.29 -10.84 11.41
CA GLU A 364 -6.92 -11.39 11.40
C GLU A 364 -6.35 -11.68 12.80
N GLY A 365 -6.96 -11.16 13.85
CA GLY A 365 -6.50 -11.16 15.23
C GLY A 365 -6.40 -9.74 15.79
N THR A 366 -5.66 -9.57 16.90
CA THR A 366 -5.48 -8.27 17.52
C THR A 366 -4.63 -7.35 16.67
N VAL A 367 -5.13 -6.14 16.38
CA VAL A 367 -4.45 -5.10 15.63
C VAL A 367 -4.29 -3.86 16.52
N GLU A 368 -3.06 -3.36 16.65
CA GLU A 368 -2.70 -2.18 17.44
C GLU A 368 -2.04 -1.12 16.56
N VAL A 369 -2.38 0.14 16.77
CA VAL A 369 -1.79 1.28 16.04
C VAL A 369 -0.49 1.71 16.70
N ASP A 370 0.57 1.79 15.91
CA ASP A 370 1.79 2.55 16.22
C ASP A 370 1.58 4.02 15.84
N GLY A 371 1.43 4.88 16.84
CA GLY A 371 1.21 6.31 16.64
C GLY A 371 2.44 7.08 16.21
N GLU A 372 3.65 6.51 16.24
CA GLU A 372 4.86 7.15 15.75
C GLU A 372 4.91 7.17 14.22
N THR A 373 4.52 6.05 13.61
CA THR A 373 4.60 5.87 12.15
C THR A 373 3.23 5.78 11.47
N GLN A 374 2.13 5.75 12.22
CA GLN A 374 0.75 5.52 11.78
C GLN A 374 0.56 4.17 11.05
N HIS A 375 1.33 3.17 11.42
CA HIS A 375 1.18 1.80 10.98
C HIS A 375 0.48 0.95 12.03
N VAL A 376 0.20 -0.30 11.69
CA VAL A 376 -0.43 -1.25 12.62
C VAL A 376 0.40 -2.51 12.79
N THR A 377 0.25 -3.17 13.95
CA THR A 377 0.74 -4.54 14.12
C THR A 377 -0.01 -5.48 13.21
N LYS A 378 0.66 -6.51 12.71
CA LYS A 378 0.10 -7.52 11.82
C LYS A 378 0.57 -8.92 12.21
N THR A 379 -0.22 -9.93 11.89
CA THR A 379 0.18 -11.34 12.06
C THR A 379 0.59 -11.92 10.70
N PRO A 380 1.89 -11.93 10.34
CA PRO A 380 2.35 -12.52 9.08
C PRO A 380 1.96 -13.98 8.92
N ARG A 381 1.45 -14.32 7.73
CA ARG A 381 1.05 -15.67 7.34
C ARG A 381 1.56 -16.00 5.94
N ILE A 382 2.03 -17.23 5.78
CA ILE A 382 2.25 -17.83 4.46
C ILE A 382 1.08 -18.76 4.21
N GLY A 383 0.44 -18.59 3.06
CA GLY A 383 -0.69 -19.39 2.64
C GLY A 383 -0.37 -20.24 1.43
N ARG A 384 -1.08 -21.36 1.29
CA ARG A 384 -1.09 -22.18 0.09
C ARG A 384 -2.49 -22.18 -0.50
N ILE A 385 -2.59 -21.91 -1.79
CA ILE A 385 -3.85 -21.92 -2.52
C ILE A 385 -4.30 -23.37 -2.72
N ARG A 386 -5.52 -23.66 -2.27
CA ARG A 386 -6.14 -24.99 -2.33
C ARG A 386 -6.89 -25.20 -3.64
N GLU A 387 -7.26 -26.45 -3.92
CA GLU A 387 -8.05 -26.82 -5.10
C GLU A 387 -9.51 -26.27 -5.08
N ASP A 388 -10.01 -25.85 -3.92
CA ASP A 388 -11.31 -25.18 -3.77
C ASP A 388 -11.23 -23.65 -3.94
N GLY A 389 -10.02 -23.12 -4.16
CA GLY A 389 -9.76 -21.70 -4.36
C GLY A 389 -9.59 -20.88 -3.08
N LEU A 390 -9.76 -21.50 -1.91
CA LEU A 390 -9.41 -20.88 -0.63
C LEU A 390 -7.93 -21.03 -0.35
N ILE A 391 -7.42 -20.26 0.59
CA ILE A 391 -6.02 -20.27 0.99
C ILE A 391 -5.91 -20.83 2.40
N GLU A 392 -5.13 -21.89 2.57
CA GLU A 392 -4.80 -22.44 3.87
C GLU A 392 -3.51 -21.83 4.42
N THR A 393 -3.49 -21.47 5.69
CA THR A 393 -2.27 -21.02 6.37
C THR A 393 -1.33 -22.21 6.55
N VAL A 394 -0.11 -22.12 6.01
CA VAL A 394 0.95 -23.13 6.18
C VAL A 394 2.02 -22.70 7.16
N GLU A 395 2.13 -21.41 7.42
CA GLU A 395 3.00 -20.81 8.43
C GLU A 395 2.35 -19.54 8.97
N GLU A 396 2.47 -19.29 10.26
CA GLU A 396 1.92 -18.14 10.94
C GLU A 396 2.90 -17.65 12.01
N ALA A 397 3.09 -16.34 12.12
CA ALA A 397 3.84 -15.75 13.20
C ALA A 397 3.17 -16.04 14.58
N ALA A 398 3.96 -16.42 15.58
CA ALA A 398 3.44 -16.77 16.90
C ALA A 398 2.78 -15.60 17.65
N GLU A 399 3.18 -14.39 17.32
CA GLU A 399 2.69 -13.13 17.89
C GLU A 399 2.58 -12.07 16.79
N PRO A 400 1.71 -11.06 16.94
CA PRO A 400 1.66 -9.93 16.02
C PRO A 400 3.03 -9.23 15.92
N VAL A 401 3.43 -8.88 14.72
CA VAL A 401 4.69 -8.23 14.41
C VAL A 401 4.49 -6.73 14.35
N ALA A 402 5.29 -5.98 15.11
CA ALA A 402 5.30 -4.53 15.05
C ALA A 402 5.75 -4.04 13.65
N PRO A 403 5.18 -2.93 13.15
CA PRO A 403 5.62 -2.38 11.87
C PRO A 403 7.05 -1.83 11.96
N ASP A 404 7.84 -2.08 10.93
CA ASP A 404 9.12 -1.42 10.69
C ASP A 404 9.18 -0.93 9.24
N PRO A 405 8.49 0.17 8.92
CA PRO A 405 8.38 0.66 7.56
C PRO A 405 9.73 1.03 6.94
N PHE A 406 10.73 1.35 7.75
CA PHE A 406 12.07 1.74 7.29
C PHE A 406 13.11 0.61 7.42
N LEU A 407 12.69 -0.57 7.87
CA LEU A 407 13.56 -1.75 8.09
C LEU A 407 14.75 -1.44 9.00
N THR A 408 14.55 -0.59 10.00
CA THR A 408 15.59 -0.14 10.93
C THR A 408 16.12 -1.26 11.85
N GLY A 409 15.32 -2.30 12.06
CA GLY A 409 15.69 -3.52 12.79
C GLY A 409 16.55 -4.51 11.99
N TYR A 410 16.90 -4.20 10.74
CA TYR A 410 17.57 -5.12 9.83
C TYR A 410 18.88 -4.56 9.29
N ASP A 411 20.01 -5.01 9.80
CA ASP A 411 21.37 -4.56 9.39
C ASP A 411 21.60 -4.70 7.87
N TRP A 412 20.95 -5.67 7.22
CA TRP A 412 21.09 -5.87 5.78
C TRP A 412 20.33 -4.85 4.93
N ALA A 413 19.41 -4.10 5.53
CA ALA A 413 18.62 -3.10 4.82
C ALA A 413 19.29 -1.73 4.73
N ASP A 414 20.50 -1.57 5.29
CA ASP A 414 21.27 -0.35 5.18
C ASP A 414 21.48 0.05 3.70
N GLY A 415 21.02 1.26 3.35
CA GLY A 415 21.11 1.80 1.98
C GLY A 415 19.96 1.39 1.03
N VAL A 416 18.95 0.62 1.48
CA VAL A 416 17.78 0.31 0.66
C VAL A 416 16.89 1.54 0.46
N SER A 417 16.89 2.46 1.41
CA SER A 417 16.07 3.70 1.43
C SER A 417 16.61 4.85 0.55
N GLY A 418 17.69 4.62 -0.23
CA GLY A 418 18.35 5.62 -1.07
C GLY A 418 17.85 5.68 -2.52
#